data_812e85edd035f0351172dd73bdd31cf0
#
_entry.id   812e85edd035f0351172dd73bdd31cf0
#
_cell.length_a   1.000
_cell.length_b   1.000
_cell.length_c   1.000
_cell.angle_alpha   90.00
_cell.angle_beta   90.00
_cell.angle_gamma   90.00
#
_symmetry.space_group_name_H-M   'P 1'
#
loop_
_entity.id
_entity.type
_entity.pdbx_description
1 polymer ?
#
loop_
_entity_poly.entity_id
_entity_poly.type
_entity_poly.pdbx_seq_one_letter_code
_entity_poly.pdbx_strand_id
1 'polypeptide(L)'
;MVLQGYYAMGKTPVKHTLAGYIIKKTDTEGYRSGKLTGEKHFNKITEMMEFVGGRRKLIDQARFIENNTQAGHDGKIRISWIQVNSDIKKIDCDVSSIPELCRLEGVEDSRAKQLRLIESVKQWKSEVGDCDWICRYYDDILGRLEAGKSVTEAEEDMRFKCINAITRIKEPVWERVFSAKVFNASKKFEKCYRQKMVSILTKYSPYYEKDMEDYDTEGEEDDAKEDKKKSGLEILKMHGIMSYAQTMEWKGPLSYRIDNTCVIDTSKQIYGTIINTQTLEHASPVSLVGCKRIMTIENKANYESMQYDENTLYIFCHGYFTPKEV
;
A
#
# COMPACT_ATOMS: atom_id res chain seq x y z
N MET A 1 15.66 24.26 -12.24
CA MET A 1 15.99 22.84 -12.03
C MET A 1 16.16 22.64 -10.52
N VAL A 2 15.05 22.37 -9.83
CA VAL A 2 15.03 22.20 -8.36
C VAL A 2 14.85 20.72 -8.10
N LEU A 3 15.90 20.07 -7.63
CA LEU A 3 15.88 18.70 -7.13
C LEU A 3 15.11 18.70 -5.81
N GLN A 4 13.81 18.32 -5.85
CA GLN A 4 13.08 17.92 -4.65
C GLN A 4 13.59 16.55 -4.22
N GLY A 5 14.47 16.57 -3.22
CA GLY A 5 14.92 15.37 -2.54
C GLY A 5 13.75 14.67 -1.86
N TYR A 6 13.59 13.40 -2.14
CA TYR A 6 12.73 12.50 -1.38
C TYR A 6 13.29 12.37 0.03
N TYR A 7 12.72 13.11 0.99
CA TYR A 7 12.94 12.83 2.39
C TYR A 7 12.15 11.57 2.77
N ALA A 8 12.86 10.49 3.02
CA ALA A 8 12.34 9.41 3.82
C ALA A 8 11.92 10.02 5.16
N MET A 9 10.62 10.02 5.49
CA MET A 9 10.11 10.46 6.78
C MET A 9 10.57 9.48 7.86
N GLY A 10 11.82 9.64 8.31
CA GLY A 10 12.31 9.03 9.53
C GLY A 10 11.55 9.65 10.70
N LYS A 11 11.22 8.84 11.72
CA LYS A 11 10.74 9.33 13.02
C LYS A 11 11.68 10.44 13.47
N THR A 12 11.16 11.64 13.71
CA THR A 12 11.96 12.75 14.25
C THR A 12 12.66 12.23 15.51
N PRO A 13 13.99 12.29 15.62
CA PRO A 13 14.69 11.75 16.76
C PRO A 13 14.22 12.49 18.02
N VAL A 14 13.67 11.76 18.97
CA VAL A 14 13.26 12.33 20.26
C VAL A 14 14.53 12.83 20.94
N LYS A 15 14.61 14.13 21.18
CA LYS A 15 15.73 14.70 21.91
C LYS A 15 15.79 14.13 23.33
N HIS A 16 17.00 13.88 23.82
CA HIS A 16 17.23 13.38 25.19
C HIS A 16 17.10 14.51 26.21
N THR A 17 15.90 15.07 26.25
CA THR A 17 15.53 16.18 27.20
C THR A 17 14.37 15.73 28.09
N LEU A 18 14.14 16.44 29.19
CA LEU A 18 13.00 16.14 30.05
C LEU A 18 11.65 16.32 29.32
N ALA A 19 11.52 17.38 28.52
CA ALA A 19 10.35 17.59 27.70
C ALA A 19 10.15 16.42 26.70
N GLY A 20 11.23 16.00 26.03
CA GLY A 20 11.22 14.82 25.15
C GLY A 20 10.83 13.53 25.86
N TYR A 21 11.27 13.33 27.10
CA TYR A 21 10.86 12.20 27.94
C TYR A 21 9.35 12.23 28.24
N ILE A 22 8.83 13.36 28.67
CA ILE A 22 7.41 13.55 29.01
C ILE A 22 6.56 13.31 27.76
N ILE A 23 6.91 13.89 26.59
CA ILE A 23 6.24 13.69 25.31
C ILE A 23 6.22 12.20 24.98
N LYS A 24 7.39 11.54 24.96
CA LYS A 24 7.52 10.12 24.62
C LYS A 24 6.65 9.22 25.51
N LYS A 25 6.62 9.49 26.80
CA LYS A 25 5.83 8.69 27.77
C LYS A 25 4.34 9.00 27.70
N THR A 26 3.96 10.14 27.16
CA THR A 26 2.55 10.53 27.00
C THR A 26 1.99 10.10 25.66
N ASP A 27 2.81 9.94 24.64
CA ASP A 27 2.39 9.49 23.29
C ASP A 27 1.88 8.05 23.30
N THR A 28 0.62 7.89 23.67
CA THR A 28 -0.13 6.64 23.73
C THR A 28 -1.38 6.73 22.84
N GLU A 29 -2.01 5.58 22.56
CA GLU A 29 -3.29 5.57 21.83
C GLU A 29 -4.34 6.46 22.52
N GLY A 30 -4.40 6.44 23.85
CA GLY A 30 -5.30 7.30 24.63
C GLY A 30 -5.04 8.79 24.42
N TYR A 31 -3.78 9.19 24.31
CA TYR A 31 -3.42 10.59 24.03
C TYR A 31 -3.79 10.98 22.60
N ARG A 32 -3.38 10.19 21.62
CA ARG A 32 -3.67 10.42 20.21
C ARG A 32 -5.15 10.46 19.88
N SER A 33 -5.96 9.59 20.53
CA SER A 33 -7.42 9.59 20.38
C SER A 33 -8.14 10.68 21.20
N GLY A 34 -7.41 11.43 22.03
CA GLY A 34 -8.01 12.45 22.92
C GLY A 34 -8.73 11.90 24.14
N LYS A 35 -8.68 10.59 24.40
CA LYS A 35 -9.25 9.95 25.59
C LYS A 35 -8.44 10.19 26.85
N LEU A 36 -7.13 10.37 26.72
CA LEU A 36 -6.27 10.71 27.84
C LEU A 36 -6.43 12.19 28.15
N THR A 37 -6.94 12.48 29.34
CA THR A 37 -7.16 13.84 29.87
C THR A 37 -6.63 13.93 31.28
N GLY A 38 -6.50 15.15 31.79
CA GLY A 38 -6.06 15.41 33.16
C GLY A 38 -4.56 15.29 33.35
N GLU A 39 -4.14 14.91 34.54
CA GLU A 39 -2.77 14.95 34.96
C GLU A 39 -2.06 13.60 34.84
N LYS A 40 -0.84 13.63 34.37
CA LYS A 40 0.07 12.49 34.34
C LYS A 40 1.24 12.66 35.29
N HIS A 41 1.49 11.61 36.05
CA HIS A 41 2.53 11.63 37.10
C HIS A 41 3.78 10.88 36.63
N PHE A 42 4.94 11.53 36.79
CA PHE A 42 6.24 10.95 36.44
C PHE A 42 7.06 10.86 37.76
N ASN A 43 7.19 9.68 38.29
CA ASN A 43 7.87 9.37 39.55
C ASN A 43 9.14 8.48 39.38
N LYS A 44 9.43 8.04 38.16
CA LYS A 44 10.62 7.24 37.85
C LYS A 44 11.84 8.13 37.61
N ILE A 45 12.32 8.78 38.66
CA ILE A 45 13.38 9.79 38.55
C ILE A 45 14.68 9.21 37.99
N THR A 46 15.07 7.99 38.38
CA THR A 46 16.27 7.32 37.86
C THR A 46 16.18 7.14 36.34
N GLU A 47 15.05 6.68 35.84
CA GLU A 47 14.82 6.52 34.39
C GLU A 47 14.92 7.89 33.65
N MET A 48 14.37 8.95 34.26
CA MET A 48 14.49 10.30 33.70
C MET A 48 15.94 10.79 33.68
N MET A 49 16.68 10.59 34.78
CA MET A 49 18.10 10.95 34.84
C MET A 49 18.95 10.26 33.79
N GLU A 50 18.74 8.94 33.60
CA GLU A 50 19.41 8.16 32.56
C GLU A 50 19.07 8.68 31.17
N PHE A 51 17.79 8.98 30.92
CA PHE A 51 17.33 9.48 29.65
C PHE A 51 17.92 10.85 29.28
N VAL A 52 17.98 11.79 30.22
CA VAL A 52 18.51 13.15 29.96
C VAL A 52 20.03 13.22 30.08
N GLY A 53 20.69 12.18 30.54
CA GLY A 53 22.15 12.10 30.69
C GLY A 53 22.68 12.71 31.98
N GLY A 54 21.96 12.52 33.10
CA GLY A 54 22.43 12.74 34.45
C GLY A 54 21.57 13.69 35.31
N ARG A 55 21.80 13.60 36.64
CA ARG A 55 21.03 14.34 37.65
C ARG A 55 21.04 15.85 37.43
N ARG A 56 22.22 16.43 37.19
CA ARG A 56 22.35 17.90 37.02
C ARG A 56 21.53 18.38 35.82
N LYS A 57 21.63 17.71 34.70
CA LYS A 57 20.84 18.05 33.50
C LYS A 57 19.34 17.94 33.76
N LEU A 58 18.89 16.93 34.50
CA LEU A 58 17.48 16.77 34.85
C LEU A 58 16.99 17.95 35.67
N ILE A 59 17.75 18.38 36.69
CA ILE A 59 17.40 19.51 37.55
C ILE A 59 17.36 20.81 36.74
N ASP A 60 18.38 21.08 35.93
CA ASP A 60 18.46 22.28 35.09
C ASP A 60 17.30 22.38 34.12
N GLN A 61 16.93 21.26 33.47
CA GLN A 61 15.82 21.23 32.56
C GLN A 61 14.45 21.31 33.25
N ALA A 62 14.31 20.71 34.41
CA ALA A 62 13.12 20.84 35.23
C ALA A 62 12.85 22.30 35.62
N ARG A 63 13.88 23.00 36.13
CA ARG A 63 13.80 24.42 36.40
C ARG A 63 13.49 25.25 35.15
N PHE A 64 14.12 24.91 34.04
CA PHE A 64 13.85 25.60 32.78
C PHE A 64 12.37 25.50 32.40
N ILE A 65 11.79 24.31 32.47
CA ILE A 65 10.36 24.09 32.14
C ILE A 65 9.49 24.89 33.13
N GLU A 66 9.75 24.77 34.44
CA GLU A 66 8.97 25.45 35.48
C GLU A 66 8.95 26.96 35.29
N ASN A 67 10.10 27.57 34.96
CA ASN A 67 10.27 29.04 34.94
C ASN A 67 10.15 29.67 33.55
N ASN A 68 10.19 28.89 32.46
CA ASN A 68 10.26 29.44 31.09
C ASN A 68 9.16 28.94 30.17
N THR A 69 8.21 28.12 30.66
CA THR A 69 7.05 27.70 29.91
C THR A 69 5.77 28.26 30.48
N GLN A 70 4.77 28.51 29.65
CA GLN A 70 3.46 28.94 30.12
C GLN A 70 2.82 27.88 31.03
N ALA A 71 3.00 26.58 30.63
CA ALA A 71 2.51 25.45 31.41
C ALA A 71 3.14 25.37 32.81
N GLY A 72 4.41 25.75 32.97
CA GLY A 72 5.05 25.87 34.27
C GLY A 72 4.45 27.02 35.10
N HIS A 73 4.33 28.21 34.52
CA HIS A 73 3.73 29.36 35.18
C HIS A 73 2.24 29.14 35.57
N ASP A 74 1.47 28.47 34.74
CA ASP A 74 0.06 28.14 34.99
C ASP A 74 -0.11 26.99 36.00
N GLY A 75 0.98 26.38 36.47
CA GLY A 75 0.94 25.21 37.35
C GLY A 75 0.42 23.94 36.69
N LYS A 76 0.38 23.89 35.34
CA LYS A 76 0.03 22.68 34.55
C LYS A 76 1.18 21.69 34.53
N ILE A 77 2.41 22.15 34.69
CA ILE A 77 3.57 21.31 34.93
C ILE A 77 4.10 21.68 36.29
N ARG A 78 4.08 20.77 37.25
CA ARG A 78 4.54 20.97 38.61
C ARG A 78 5.66 20.02 38.95
N ILE A 79 6.72 20.56 39.55
CA ILE A 79 7.87 19.82 39.98
C ILE A 79 7.87 19.77 41.50
N SER A 80 7.77 18.55 42.04
CA SER A 80 7.88 18.34 43.48
C SER A 80 9.32 18.04 43.85
N TRP A 81 9.91 18.85 44.70
CA TRP A 81 11.28 18.75 45.19
C TRP A 81 11.32 18.00 46.53
N ILE A 82 12.38 17.20 46.79
CA ILE A 82 12.60 16.55 48.11
C ILE A 82 13.09 17.60 49.14
N GLN A 83 14.05 18.40 48.72
CA GLN A 83 14.47 19.62 49.42
C GLN A 83 14.52 20.73 48.37
N VAL A 84 14.30 21.96 48.78
CA VAL A 84 14.25 23.12 47.86
C VAL A 84 15.49 23.11 46.96
N ASN A 85 15.27 22.89 45.67
CA ASN A 85 16.29 22.89 44.63
C ASN A 85 17.36 21.76 44.66
N SER A 86 17.15 20.66 45.40
CA SER A 86 18.16 19.61 45.52
C SER A 86 17.86 18.37 44.66
N ASP A 87 16.73 17.74 44.88
CA ASP A 87 16.31 16.51 44.19
C ASP A 87 14.84 16.55 43.84
N ILE A 88 14.52 16.02 42.68
CA ILE A 88 13.14 15.91 42.20
C ILE A 88 12.53 14.66 42.82
N LYS A 89 11.35 14.81 43.42
CA LYS A 89 10.53 13.69 43.95
C LYS A 89 9.61 13.14 42.88
N LYS A 90 8.93 14.01 42.15
CA LYS A 90 8.02 13.68 41.05
C LYS A 90 7.80 14.88 40.14
N ILE A 91 7.30 14.64 38.94
CA ILE A 91 6.83 15.67 38.01
C ILE A 91 5.38 15.33 37.67
N ASP A 92 4.50 16.29 37.85
CA ASP A 92 3.10 16.23 37.49
C ASP A 92 2.89 17.09 36.23
N CYS A 93 2.31 16.54 35.18
CA CYS A 93 2.12 17.25 33.92
C CYS A 93 0.67 17.08 33.46
N ASP A 94 -0.06 18.17 33.34
CA ASP A 94 -1.35 18.19 32.70
C ASP A 94 -1.17 17.88 31.21
N VAL A 95 -1.96 16.93 30.69
CA VAL A 95 -1.88 16.46 29.30
C VAL A 95 -2.12 17.58 28.29
N SER A 96 -2.85 18.65 28.68
CA SER A 96 -3.04 19.84 27.85
C SER A 96 -1.77 20.64 27.60
N SER A 97 -0.68 20.39 28.36
CA SER A 97 0.62 21.04 28.19
C SER A 97 1.50 20.40 27.14
N ILE A 98 1.18 19.18 26.68
CA ILE A 98 2.00 18.44 25.72
C ILE A 98 2.24 19.22 24.42
N PRO A 99 1.23 19.90 23.81
CA PRO A 99 1.46 20.70 22.59
C PRO A 99 2.51 21.81 22.80
N GLU A 100 2.62 22.40 24.01
CA GLU A 100 3.65 23.40 24.33
C GLU A 100 5.03 22.74 24.39
N LEU A 101 5.15 21.59 25.07
CA LEU A 101 6.40 20.85 25.13
C LEU A 101 6.85 20.39 23.74
N CYS A 102 5.92 19.99 22.88
CA CYS A 102 6.22 19.63 21.48
C CYS A 102 6.80 20.82 20.70
N ARG A 103 6.23 22.02 20.87
CA ARG A 103 6.77 23.27 20.29
C ARG A 103 8.17 23.58 20.80
N LEU A 104 8.40 23.43 22.10
CA LEU A 104 9.71 23.64 22.74
C LEU A 104 10.77 22.69 22.13
N GLU A 105 10.42 21.45 21.91
CA GLU A 105 11.31 20.45 21.32
C GLU A 105 11.41 20.52 19.76
N GLY A 106 10.53 21.29 19.12
CA GLY A 106 10.47 21.38 17.67
C GLY A 106 9.97 20.07 17.01
N VAL A 107 9.10 19.34 17.70
CA VAL A 107 8.47 18.10 17.20
C VAL A 107 6.98 18.31 16.99
N GLU A 108 6.40 17.57 16.04
CA GLU A 108 4.95 17.61 15.81
C GLU A 108 4.22 16.90 16.96
N ASP A 109 3.17 17.51 17.48
CA ASP A 109 2.29 16.87 18.46
C ASP A 109 1.53 15.71 17.80
N SER A 110 1.66 14.51 18.37
CA SER A 110 1.07 13.29 17.81
C SER A 110 -0.46 13.30 17.77
N ARG A 111 -1.12 14.02 18.68
CA ARG A 111 -2.57 14.23 18.66
C ARG A 111 -2.99 15.17 17.53
N ALA A 112 -2.26 16.26 17.33
CA ALA A 112 -2.52 17.17 16.21
C ALA A 112 -2.27 16.50 14.88
N LYS A 113 -1.19 15.70 14.76
CA LYS A 113 -0.92 14.86 13.60
C LYS A 113 -2.07 13.90 13.32
N GLN A 114 -2.58 13.21 14.34
CA GLN A 114 -3.68 12.25 14.22
C GLN A 114 -4.96 12.92 13.69
N LEU A 115 -5.32 14.09 14.23
CA LEU A 115 -6.49 14.84 13.76
C LEU A 115 -6.35 15.28 12.30
N ARG A 116 -5.16 15.75 11.92
CA ARG A 116 -4.86 16.11 10.53
C ARG A 116 -4.98 14.91 9.57
N LEU A 117 -4.50 13.73 9.99
CA LEU A 117 -4.63 12.50 9.20
C LEU A 117 -6.09 12.07 9.05
N ILE A 118 -6.88 12.15 10.12
CA ILE A 118 -8.32 11.85 10.07
C ILE A 118 -9.02 12.77 9.07
N GLU A 119 -8.72 14.07 9.10
CA GLU A 119 -9.32 15.03 8.18
C GLU A 119 -8.91 14.76 6.71
N SER A 120 -7.63 14.48 6.47
CA SER A 120 -7.13 14.11 5.15
C SER A 120 -7.83 12.85 4.62
N VAL A 121 -7.95 11.80 5.44
CA VAL A 121 -8.62 10.56 5.04
C VAL A 121 -10.11 10.79 4.75
N LYS A 122 -10.81 11.61 5.54
CA LYS A 122 -12.21 12.01 5.28
C LYS A 122 -12.35 12.73 3.96
N GLN A 123 -11.41 13.64 3.63
CA GLN A 123 -11.40 14.32 2.36
C GLN A 123 -11.24 13.32 1.20
N TRP A 124 -10.26 12.40 1.26
CA TRP A 124 -10.08 11.37 0.24
C TRP A 124 -11.31 10.46 0.09
N LYS A 125 -11.95 10.09 1.21
CA LYS A 125 -13.21 9.33 1.20
C LYS A 125 -14.30 10.08 0.45
N SER A 126 -14.45 11.39 0.68
CA SER A 126 -15.50 12.19 0.02
C SER A 126 -15.39 12.24 -1.51
N GLU A 127 -14.19 11.97 -2.06
CA GLU A 127 -13.97 11.97 -3.51
C GLU A 127 -14.51 10.73 -4.23
N VAL A 128 -14.79 9.64 -3.53
CA VAL A 128 -15.22 8.36 -4.14
C VAL A 128 -16.75 8.18 -4.16
N GLY A 129 -17.51 9.11 -3.56
CA GLY A 129 -18.98 9.04 -3.51
C GLY A 129 -19.49 7.81 -2.76
N ASP A 130 -20.58 7.21 -3.25
CA ASP A 130 -21.29 6.10 -2.60
C ASP A 130 -20.77 4.70 -3.02
N CYS A 131 -19.50 4.58 -3.34
CA CYS A 131 -18.92 3.28 -3.69
C CYS A 131 -18.64 2.47 -2.41
N ASP A 132 -19.51 1.53 -2.06
CA ASP A 132 -19.54 0.80 -0.79
C ASP A 132 -18.21 0.15 -0.39
N TRP A 133 -17.57 -0.57 -1.31
CA TRP A 133 -16.36 -1.32 -0.97
C TRP A 133 -15.17 -0.42 -0.63
N ILE A 134 -15.03 0.71 -1.33
CA ILE A 134 -13.93 1.66 -1.04
C ILE A 134 -14.26 2.47 0.21
N CYS A 135 -15.53 2.74 0.48
CA CYS A 135 -15.96 3.37 1.73
C CYS A 135 -15.57 2.49 2.92
N ARG A 136 -15.76 1.17 2.86
CA ARG A 136 -15.32 0.21 3.90
C ARG A 136 -13.80 0.29 4.15
N TYR A 137 -12.99 0.44 3.10
CA TYR A 137 -11.55 0.64 3.24
C TYR A 137 -11.22 1.92 4.02
N TYR A 138 -11.86 3.03 3.68
CA TYR A 138 -11.65 4.29 4.38
C TYR A 138 -12.14 4.25 5.82
N ASP A 139 -13.27 3.59 6.09
CA ASP A 139 -13.85 3.44 7.43
C ASP A 139 -12.94 2.61 8.34
N ASP A 140 -12.30 1.56 7.83
CA ASP A 140 -11.30 0.80 8.58
C ASP A 140 -10.10 1.68 8.99
N ILE A 141 -9.59 2.50 8.06
CA ILE A 141 -8.51 3.45 8.37
C ILE A 141 -8.94 4.49 9.40
N LEU A 142 -10.12 5.09 9.20
CA LEU A 142 -10.67 6.10 10.11
C LEU A 142 -10.89 5.52 11.50
N GLY A 143 -11.50 4.34 11.62
CA GLY A 143 -11.71 3.68 12.91
C GLY A 143 -10.40 3.40 13.65
N ARG A 144 -9.35 3.00 12.94
CA ARG A 144 -8.02 2.80 13.52
C ARG A 144 -7.38 4.13 13.96
N LEU A 145 -7.50 5.18 13.17
CA LEU A 145 -7.03 6.52 13.52
C LEU A 145 -7.79 7.08 14.72
N GLU A 146 -9.10 7.00 14.74
CA GLU A 146 -9.96 7.48 15.84
C GLU A 146 -9.71 6.72 17.15
N ALA A 147 -9.28 5.46 17.05
CA ALA A 147 -8.81 4.68 18.20
C ALA A 147 -7.40 5.10 18.68
N GLY A 148 -6.75 6.04 18.01
CA GLY A 148 -5.40 6.52 18.35
C GLY A 148 -4.27 5.61 17.86
N LYS A 149 -4.55 4.63 17.01
CA LYS A 149 -3.52 3.74 16.44
C LYS A 149 -2.66 4.50 15.43
N SER A 150 -1.39 4.13 15.36
CA SER A 150 -0.50 4.63 14.30
C SER A 150 -0.82 3.91 13.00
N VAL A 151 -1.23 4.66 11.97
CA VAL A 151 -1.62 4.16 10.65
C VAL A 151 -0.72 4.77 9.60
N THR A 152 0.37 4.08 9.26
CA THR A 152 1.38 4.59 8.30
C THR A 152 0.82 4.81 6.91
N GLU A 153 -0.15 3.99 6.50
CA GLU A 153 -0.83 4.15 5.21
C GLU A 153 -1.60 5.47 5.08
N ALA A 154 -2.04 6.06 6.21
CA ALA A 154 -2.73 7.34 6.22
C ALA A 154 -1.81 8.54 5.91
N GLU A 155 -0.50 8.34 5.98
CA GLU A 155 0.51 9.35 5.63
C GLU A 155 0.86 9.34 4.12
N GLU A 156 0.30 8.40 3.35
CA GLU A 156 0.60 8.24 1.93
C GLU A 156 -0.53 8.77 1.03
N ASP A 157 -0.65 10.08 0.82
CA ASP A 157 -1.66 10.70 -0.06
C ASP A 157 -1.71 10.06 -1.46
N MET A 158 -0.56 9.67 -2.00
CA MET A 158 -0.49 9.03 -3.31
C MET A 158 -1.12 7.63 -3.35
N ARG A 159 -1.24 6.94 -2.20
CA ARG A 159 -1.99 5.69 -2.07
C ARG A 159 -3.49 5.94 -2.28
N PHE A 160 -4.03 6.96 -1.61
CA PHE A 160 -5.44 7.34 -1.73
C PHE A 160 -5.75 7.85 -3.14
N LYS A 161 -4.89 8.70 -3.69
CA LYS A 161 -5.01 9.12 -5.08
C LYS A 161 -5.05 7.94 -6.05
N CYS A 162 -4.22 6.94 -5.82
CA CYS A 162 -4.14 5.75 -6.66
C CYS A 162 -5.41 4.90 -6.57
N ILE A 163 -5.88 4.58 -5.36
CA ILE A 163 -7.08 3.76 -5.20
C ILE A 163 -8.33 4.48 -5.71
N ASN A 164 -8.46 5.81 -5.47
CA ASN A 164 -9.55 6.60 -6.02
C ASN A 164 -9.51 6.68 -7.55
N ALA A 165 -8.32 6.67 -8.15
CA ALA A 165 -8.20 6.61 -9.61
C ALA A 165 -8.66 5.25 -10.16
N ILE A 166 -8.43 4.15 -9.43
CA ILE A 166 -8.90 2.80 -9.82
C ILE A 166 -10.42 2.74 -9.82
N THR A 167 -11.10 3.30 -8.83
CA THR A 167 -12.58 3.31 -8.78
C THR A 167 -13.23 4.09 -9.92
N ARG A 168 -12.48 5.00 -10.58
CA ARG A 168 -12.98 5.84 -11.68
C ARG A 168 -12.73 5.26 -13.07
N ILE A 169 -12.11 4.08 -13.16
CA ILE A 169 -11.85 3.42 -14.44
C ILE A 169 -13.17 2.90 -15.02
N LYS A 170 -13.58 3.45 -16.16
CA LYS A 170 -14.78 3.01 -16.89
C LYS A 170 -14.46 2.06 -18.02
N GLU A 171 -13.30 2.23 -18.64
CA GLU A 171 -12.79 1.42 -19.74
C GLU A 171 -11.40 0.88 -19.39
N PRO A 172 -11.06 -0.34 -19.83
CA PRO A 172 -9.75 -0.91 -19.55
C PRO A 172 -8.60 -0.01 -19.96
N VAL A 173 -7.61 0.14 -19.10
CA VAL A 173 -6.44 0.97 -19.31
C VAL A 173 -5.16 0.18 -19.05
N TRP A 174 -4.16 0.38 -19.91
CA TRP A 174 -2.84 -0.23 -19.69
C TRP A 174 -2.18 0.27 -18.42
N GLU A 175 -1.59 -0.60 -17.65
CA GLU A 175 -0.93 -0.30 -16.38
C GLU A 175 0.07 0.86 -16.48
N ARG A 176 0.86 0.90 -17.56
CA ARG A 176 1.82 2.00 -17.80
C ARG A 176 1.14 3.33 -18.10
N VAL A 177 0.02 3.30 -18.81
CA VAL A 177 -0.80 4.49 -19.11
C VAL A 177 -1.46 4.98 -17.82
N PHE A 178 -2.04 4.06 -17.03
CA PHE A 178 -2.58 4.37 -15.72
C PHE A 178 -1.51 5.00 -14.81
N SER A 179 -0.33 4.37 -14.73
CA SER A 179 0.80 4.88 -13.95
C SER A 179 1.21 6.29 -14.39
N ALA A 180 1.30 6.54 -15.69
CA ALA A 180 1.65 7.86 -16.21
C ALA A 180 0.60 8.92 -15.86
N LYS A 181 -0.71 8.59 -15.97
CA LYS A 181 -1.81 9.50 -15.62
C LYS A 181 -1.84 9.85 -14.12
N VAL A 182 -1.64 8.88 -13.24
CA VAL A 182 -1.76 9.08 -11.78
C VAL A 182 -0.49 9.69 -11.19
N PHE A 183 0.68 9.25 -11.66
CA PHE A 183 1.96 9.53 -11.02
C PHE A 183 2.92 10.37 -11.86
N ASN A 184 2.57 10.73 -13.10
CA ASN A 184 3.48 11.32 -14.10
C ASN A 184 4.75 10.47 -14.36
N ALA A 185 4.64 9.15 -14.16
CA ALA A 185 5.76 8.20 -14.32
C ALA A 185 5.23 6.82 -14.68
N SER A 186 5.62 6.28 -15.84
CA SER A 186 5.06 5.05 -16.43
C SER A 186 5.30 3.75 -15.63
N LYS A 187 6.30 3.71 -14.76
CA LYS A 187 6.67 2.51 -13.97
C LYS A 187 6.44 2.66 -12.47
N LYS A 188 5.92 3.81 -12.00
CA LYS A 188 5.79 4.08 -10.56
C LYS A 188 4.71 3.23 -9.91
N PHE A 189 3.59 2.99 -10.59
CA PHE A 189 2.55 2.09 -10.12
C PHE A 189 3.11 0.69 -9.90
N GLU A 190 3.72 0.10 -10.93
CA GLU A 190 4.32 -1.23 -10.90
C GLU A 190 5.28 -1.41 -9.73
N LYS A 191 6.22 -0.46 -9.57
CA LYS A 191 7.29 -0.57 -8.58
C LYS A 191 6.87 -0.29 -7.14
N CYS A 192 5.92 0.62 -6.93
CA CYS A 192 5.65 1.17 -5.59
C CYS A 192 4.23 0.91 -5.09
N TYR A 193 3.27 0.74 -5.99
CA TYR A 193 1.85 0.74 -5.61
C TYR A 193 1.09 -0.52 -6.02
N ARG A 194 1.52 -1.28 -7.03
CA ARG A 194 0.83 -2.49 -7.52
C ARG A 194 0.45 -3.40 -6.37
N GLN A 195 1.43 -3.85 -5.58
CA GLN A 195 1.18 -4.78 -4.49
C GLN A 195 0.27 -4.21 -3.39
N LYS A 196 0.40 -2.91 -3.10
CA LYS A 196 -0.46 -2.22 -2.14
C LYS A 196 -1.91 -2.18 -2.63
N MET A 197 -2.13 -1.88 -3.92
CA MET A 197 -3.46 -1.86 -4.52
C MET A 197 -4.06 -3.25 -4.58
N VAL A 198 -3.31 -4.25 -5.03
CA VAL A 198 -3.76 -5.66 -5.01
C VAL A 198 -4.23 -6.06 -3.62
N SER A 199 -3.48 -5.74 -2.56
CA SER A 199 -3.87 -6.08 -1.19
C SER A 199 -5.17 -5.39 -0.76
N ILE A 200 -5.39 -4.13 -1.15
CA ILE A 200 -6.62 -3.40 -0.85
C ILE A 200 -7.80 -4.01 -1.63
N LEU A 201 -7.61 -4.23 -2.92
CA LEU A 201 -8.64 -4.78 -3.80
C LEU A 201 -9.05 -6.20 -3.37
N THR A 202 -8.09 -7.05 -3.02
CA THR A 202 -8.36 -8.40 -2.51
C THR A 202 -9.20 -8.37 -1.23
N LYS A 203 -8.94 -7.40 -0.34
CA LYS A 203 -9.63 -7.36 0.96
C LYS A 203 -11.02 -6.72 0.90
N TYR A 204 -11.24 -5.74 0.04
CA TYR A 204 -12.44 -4.90 0.10
C TYR A 204 -13.33 -4.98 -1.15
N SER A 205 -12.79 -5.44 -2.30
CA SER A 205 -13.54 -5.47 -3.55
C SER A 205 -14.62 -6.55 -3.56
N PRO A 206 -15.84 -6.25 -4.05
CA PRO A 206 -16.93 -7.22 -4.15
C PRO A 206 -16.66 -8.33 -5.19
N TYR A 207 -15.74 -8.10 -6.13
CA TYR A 207 -15.38 -9.12 -7.12
C TYR A 207 -14.65 -10.31 -6.51
N TYR A 208 -14.00 -10.12 -5.36
CA TYR A 208 -13.31 -11.20 -4.66
C TYR A 208 -14.26 -11.97 -3.73
N GLU A 209 -15.21 -11.28 -3.09
CA GLU A 209 -16.20 -11.90 -2.19
C GLU A 209 -17.12 -12.88 -2.93
N LYS A 210 -17.60 -12.52 -4.14
CA LYS A 210 -18.47 -13.39 -4.94
C LYS A 210 -17.83 -14.71 -5.35
N ASP A 211 -16.55 -14.69 -5.63
CA ASP A 211 -15.85 -15.93 -6.02
C ASP A 211 -15.57 -16.86 -4.82
N MET A 212 -15.60 -16.34 -3.59
CA MET A 212 -15.47 -17.18 -2.38
C MET A 212 -16.80 -17.82 -2.00
N GLU A 213 -17.95 -17.15 -2.21
CA GLU A 213 -19.28 -17.70 -1.94
C GLU A 213 -19.67 -18.82 -2.92
N ASP A 214 -19.26 -18.73 -4.18
CA ASP A 214 -19.53 -19.77 -5.19
C ASP A 214 -18.71 -21.08 -4.98
N TYR A 215 -17.71 -21.07 -4.09
CA TYR A 215 -16.85 -22.23 -3.80
C TYR A 215 -17.18 -22.96 -2.49
N ASP A 216 -18.03 -22.41 -1.62
CA ASP A 216 -18.43 -23.05 -0.35
C ASP A 216 -19.53 -24.10 -0.50
N THR A 217 -20.03 -24.33 -1.73
CA THR A 217 -20.97 -25.40 -2.03
C THR A 217 -20.22 -26.58 -2.68
N GLU A 218 -20.02 -27.60 -1.87
CA GLU A 218 -19.60 -28.98 -2.15
C GLU A 218 -18.16 -29.34 -1.75
N GLY A 219 -18.12 -30.21 -0.73
CA GLY A 219 -16.95 -30.75 -0.06
C GLY A 219 -15.89 -31.37 -0.97
N GLU A 220 -14.85 -30.64 -1.26
CA GLU A 220 -13.60 -31.18 -1.79
C GLU A 220 -12.44 -30.92 -0.83
N GLU A 221 -11.57 -31.91 -0.70
CA GLU A 221 -10.48 -32.04 0.27
C GLU A 221 -9.45 -30.89 0.20
N ASP A 222 -8.81 -30.61 1.36
CA ASP A 222 -7.96 -29.45 1.65
C ASP A 222 -6.76 -29.19 0.71
N ASP A 223 -6.36 -30.16 -0.11
CA ASP A 223 -5.21 -30.01 -1.03
C ASP A 223 -5.51 -29.18 -2.31
N ALA A 224 -6.79 -28.91 -2.61
CA ALA A 224 -7.19 -28.14 -3.79
C ALA A 224 -7.32 -26.61 -3.54
N LYS A 225 -7.16 -26.16 -2.30
CA LYS A 225 -7.38 -24.74 -1.93
C LYS A 225 -6.21 -23.82 -2.27
N GLU A 226 -5.00 -24.32 -2.49
CA GLU A 226 -3.82 -23.49 -2.80
C GLU A 226 -3.79 -23.00 -4.26
N ASP A 227 -4.39 -23.75 -5.22
CA ASP A 227 -4.33 -23.43 -6.64
C ASP A 227 -5.39 -22.42 -7.15
N LYS A 228 -6.34 -22.02 -6.30
CA LYS A 228 -7.49 -21.16 -6.70
C LYS A 228 -7.33 -19.67 -6.37
N LYS A 229 -6.20 -19.24 -5.85
CA LYS A 229 -5.96 -17.84 -5.48
C LYS A 229 -5.65 -17.01 -6.74
N LYS A 230 -6.56 -16.10 -7.13
CA LYS A 230 -6.34 -15.21 -8.26
C LYS A 230 -5.00 -14.48 -8.16
N SER A 231 -4.28 -14.41 -9.26
CA SER A 231 -3.04 -13.64 -9.31
C SER A 231 -3.31 -12.14 -9.12
N GLY A 232 -2.34 -11.40 -8.58
CA GLY A 232 -2.49 -9.96 -8.42
C GLY A 232 -2.78 -9.21 -9.73
N LEU A 233 -2.35 -9.75 -10.87
CA LEU A 233 -2.62 -9.19 -12.19
C LEU A 233 -4.08 -9.42 -12.62
N GLU A 234 -4.66 -10.54 -12.29
CA GLU A 234 -6.09 -10.83 -12.53
C GLU A 234 -6.98 -9.92 -11.72
N ILE A 235 -6.64 -9.69 -10.44
CA ILE A 235 -7.36 -8.75 -9.57
C ILE A 235 -7.34 -7.35 -10.19
N LEU A 236 -6.19 -6.87 -10.65
CA LEU A 236 -6.08 -5.57 -11.31
C LEU A 236 -6.87 -5.51 -12.62
N LYS A 237 -6.88 -6.59 -13.39
CA LYS A 237 -7.64 -6.71 -14.64
C LYS A 237 -9.15 -6.62 -14.39
N MET A 238 -9.68 -7.22 -13.33
CA MET A 238 -11.07 -7.09 -12.92
C MET A 238 -11.47 -5.64 -12.63
N HIS A 239 -10.50 -4.81 -12.21
CA HIS A 239 -10.67 -3.38 -11.98
C HIS A 239 -10.25 -2.51 -13.19
N GLY A 240 -10.10 -3.12 -14.37
CA GLY A 240 -9.79 -2.41 -15.60
C GLY A 240 -8.33 -2.01 -15.80
N ILE A 241 -7.40 -2.48 -14.95
CA ILE A 241 -5.97 -2.25 -15.17
C ILE A 241 -5.37 -3.46 -15.88
N MET A 242 -5.01 -3.26 -17.14
CA MET A 242 -4.42 -4.29 -18.00
C MET A 242 -2.90 -4.28 -17.83
N SER A 243 -2.30 -5.41 -17.45
CA SER A 243 -0.87 -5.64 -17.62
C SER A 243 -0.59 -5.84 -19.12
N TYR A 244 0.62 -5.73 -19.53
CA TYR A 244 1.08 -5.74 -20.92
C TYR A 244 0.15 -6.43 -21.93
N ALA A 245 0.14 -5.92 -23.16
CA ALA A 245 -0.39 -6.66 -24.31
C ALA A 245 0.32 -8.01 -24.35
N GLN A 246 -0.42 -9.06 -24.06
CA GLN A 246 0.08 -10.41 -24.25
C GLN A 246 0.18 -10.64 -25.75
N THR A 247 1.23 -11.29 -26.17
CA THR A 247 1.38 -11.78 -27.54
C THR A 247 1.35 -13.29 -27.50
N MET A 248 0.65 -13.91 -28.42
CA MET A 248 0.77 -15.33 -28.69
C MET A 248 1.73 -15.54 -29.86
N GLU A 249 2.73 -16.38 -29.66
CA GLU A 249 3.74 -16.68 -30.66
C GLU A 249 3.76 -18.19 -30.96
N TRP A 250 3.79 -18.54 -32.22
CA TRP A 250 3.90 -19.95 -32.65
C TRP A 250 4.67 -20.12 -33.94
N LYS A 251 5.16 -21.34 -34.16
CA LYS A 251 5.70 -21.86 -35.43
C LYS A 251 4.97 -23.19 -35.76
N GLY A 252 4.46 -23.36 -36.97
CA GLY A 252 3.79 -24.59 -37.36
C GLY A 252 2.46 -24.38 -38.08
N PRO A 253 1.79 -25.48 -38.41
CA PRO A 253 0.60 -25.48 -39.25
C PRO A 253 -0.65 -25.09 -38.46
N LEU A 254 -0.91 -23.79 -38.34
CA LEU A 254 -2.12 -23.26 -37.73
C LEU A 254 -2.81 -22.31 -38.70
N SER A 255 -4.11 -22.47 -38.86
CA SER A 255 -4.97 -21.47 -39.51
C SER A 255 -6.00 -20.99 -38.51
N TYR A 256 -6.22 -19.68 -38.47
CA TYR A 256 -7.19 -19.06 -37.59
C TYR A 256 -8.07 -18.05 -38.34
N ARG A 257 -9.22 -17.75 -37.78
CA ARG A 257 -10.18 -16.78 -38.33
C ARG A 257 -10.31 -15.62 -37.34
N ILE A 258 -10.31 -14.41 -37.86
CA ILE A 258 -10.61 -13.21 -37.08
C ILE A 258 -12.09 -12.88 -37.29
N ASP A 259 -12.89 -12.93 -36.22
CA ASP A 259 -14.35 -12.84 -36.27
C ASP A 259 -14.95 -13.77 -37.35
N ASN A 260 -15.81 -13.22 -38.20
CA ASN A 260 -16.39 -13.95 -39.33
C ASN A 260 -15.84 -13.50 -40.70
N THR A 261 -14.69 -12.81 -40.71
CA THR A 261 -14.20 -12.10 -41.89
C THR A 261 -13.26 -12.92 -42.74
N CYS A 262 -12.08 -13.29 -42.28
CA CYS A 262 -11.08 -13.95 -43.09
C CYS A 262 -10.37 -15.07 -42.32
N VAL A 263 -9.97 -16.09 -43.06
CA VAL A 263 -9.09 -17.15 -42.56
C VAL A 263 -7.65 -16.80 -42.90
N ILE A 264 -6.79 -16.81 -41.89
CA ILE A 264 -5.36 -16.57 -42.02
C ILE A 264 -4.65 -17.91 -41.84
N ASP A 265 -3.93 -18.34 -42.86
CA ASP A 265 -3.11 -19.56 -42.84
C ASP A 265 -1.64 -19.17 -42.54
N THR A 266 -1.11 -19.64 -41.44
CA THR A 266 0.26 -19.37 -41.01
C THR A 266 1.20 -20.57 -41.26
N SER A 267 0.72 -21.64 -41.90
CA SER A 267 1.52 -22.85 -42.18
C SER A 267 2.79 -22.59 -42.98
N LYS A 268 2.82 -21.53 -43.77
CA LYS A 268 4.01 -21.13 -44.57
C LYS A 268 4.92 -20.11 -43.88
N GLN A 269 4.57 -19.66 -42.69
CA GLN A 269 5.38 -18.71 -41.92
C GLN A 269 6.43 -19.48 -41.12
N ILE A 270 7.47 -19.94 -41.78
CA ILE A 270 8.50 -20.82 -41.20
C ILE A 270 9.29 -20.21 -40.06
N TYR A 271 9.34 -18.88 -39.96
CA TYR A 271 10.01 -18.16 -38.87
C TYR A 271 9.12 -17.85 -37.68
N GLY A 272 7.83 -18.20 -37.79
CA GLY A 272 6.83 -18.01 -36.76
C GLY A 272 5.89 -16.85 -37.00
N THR A 273 4.83 -16.82 -36.20
CA THR A 273 3.77 -15.82 -36.20
C THR A 273 3.62 -15.25 -34.80
N ILE A 274 3.38 -13.95 -34.72
CA ILE A 274 3.08 -13.25 -33.47
C ILE A 274 1.78 -12.50 -33.66
N ILE A 275 0.81 -12.72 -32.77
CA ILE A 275 -0.40 -11.91 -32.71
C ILE A 275 -0.52 -11.23 -31.35
N ASN A 276 -1.15 -10.05 -31.31
CA ASN A 276 -1.40 -9.32 -30.09
C ASN A 276 -2.70 -9.79 -29.41
N THR A 277 -2.90 -9.36 -28.16
CA THR A 277 -4.08 -9.72 -27.36
C THR A 277 -5.40 -9.37 -28.06
N GLN A 278 -5.49 -8.22 -28.72
CA GLN A 278 -6.72 -7.80 -29.40
C GLN A 278 -7.06 -8.78 -30.56
N THR A 279 -6.06 -9.15 -31.36
CA THR A 279 -6.25 -10.14 -32.41
C THR A 279 -6.62 -11.50 -31.81
N LEU A 280 -5.99 -11.92 -30.71
CA LEU A 280 -6.27 -13.19 -30.04
C LEU A 280 -7.70 -13.23 -29.48
N GLU A 281 -8.23 -12.15 -28.94
CA GLU A 281 -9.61 -12.05 -28.43
C GLU A 281 -10.67 -12.24 -29.52
N HIS A 282 -10.33 -11.92 -30.76
CA HIS A 282 -11.18 -12.06 -31.95
C HIS A 282 -10.83 -13.26 -32.82
N ALA A 283 -9.75 -13.99 -32.49
CA ALA A 283 -9.28 -15.12 -33.26
C ALA A 283 -9.90 -16.41 -32.74
N SER A 284 -10.24 -17.26 -33.67
CA SER A 284 -10.62 -18.66 -33.39
C SER A 284 -9.82 -19.60 -34.28
N PRO A 285 -9.34 -20.75 -33.75
CA PRO A 285 -8.64 -21.73 -34.57
C PRO A 285 -9.60 -22.32 -35.58
N VAL A 286 -9.13 -22.50 -36.81
CA VAL A 286 -9.91 -23.09 -37.89
C VAL A 286 -9.39 -24.48 -38.27
N SER A 287 -8.07 -24.64 -38.37
CA SER A 287 -7.47 -25.88 -38.82
C SER A 287 -6.04 -26.06 -38.30
N LEU A 288 -5.73 -27.28 -37.97
CA LEU A 288 -4.39 -27.80 -37.66
C LEU A 288 -4.01 -28.89 -38.66
N VAL A 289 -4.32 -28.68 -39.95
CA VAL A 289 -4.07 -29.68 -40.99
C VAL A 289 -2.59 -30.07 -41.03
N GLY A 290 -2.33 -31.38 -40.90
CA GLY A 290 -0.99 -31.92 -40.85
C GLY A 290 -0.34 -31.93 -39.47
N CYS A 291 -0.86 -31.21 -38.51
CA CYS A 291 -0.29 -31.20 -37.18
C CYS A 291 -0.51 -32.51 -36.44
N LYS A 292 0.58 -33.15 -36.03
CA LYS A 292 0.58 -34.41 -35.26
C LYS A 292 0.92 -34.16 -33.80
N ARG A 293 1.51 -33.01 -33.48
CA ARG A 293 2.02 -32.73 -32.15
C ARG A 293 1.95 -31.23 -31.87
N ILE A 294 1.52 -30.89 -30.68
CA ILE A 294 1.62 -29.51 -30.10
C ILE A 294 2.70 -29.54 -29.02
N MET A 295 3.61 -28.59 -29.07
CA MET A 295 4.69 -28.44 -28.08
C MET A 295 4.70 -27.04 -27.54
N THR A 296 4.51 -26.91 -26.23
CA THR A 296 4.61 -25.63 -25.52
C THR A 296 6.03 -25.43 -25.01
N ILE A 297 6.57 -24.23 -25.15
CA ILE A 297 7.96 -23.91 -24.82
C ILE A 297 7.98 -22.64 -23.96
N GLU A 298 8.47 -22.77 -22.74
CA GLU A 298 8.53 -21.67 -21.76
C GLU A 298 9.73 -20.74 -22.00
N ASN A 299 10.86 -21.30 -22.38
CA ASN A 299 12.09 -20.53 -22.56
C ASN A 299 12.17 -19.95 -23.97
N LYS A 300 12.28 -18.62 -24.08
CA LYS A 300 12.33 -17.90 -25.36
C LYS A 300 13.49 -18.36 -26.25
N ALA A 301 14.70 -18.54 -25.68
CA ALA A 301 15.85 -18.98 -26.45
C ALA A 301 15.64 -20.39 -27.04
N ASN A 302 15.04 -21.28 -26.27
CA ASN A 302 14.69 -22.61 -26.76
C ASN A 302 13.65 -22.54 -27.89
N TYR A 303 12.59 -21.71 -27.72
CA TYR A 303 11.59 -21.50 -28.77
C TYR A 303 12.22 -20.93 -30.05
N GLU A 304 13.09 -19.93 -29.94
CA GLU A 304 13.78 -19.34 -31.10
C GLU A 304 14.66 -20.37 -31.82
N SER A 305 15.27 -21.30 -31.09
CA SER A 305 16.12 -22.35 -31.66
C SER A 305 15.36 -23.47 -32.35
N MET A 306 14.03 -23.59 -32.15
CA MET A 306 13.21 -24.63 -32.83
C MET A 306 13.14 -24.34 -34.32
N GLN A 307 13.50 -25.33 -35.09
CA GLN A 307 13.28 -25.30 -36.55
C GLN A 307 11.84 -25.62 -36.88
N TYR A 308 11.34 -25.04 -37.96
CA TYR A 308 9.98 -25.30 -38.44
C TYR A 308 9.82 -26.78 -38.76
N ASP A 309 8.69 -27.34 -38.34
CA ASP A 309 8.28 -28.70 -38.65
C ASP A 309 6.77 -28.69 -39.05
N GLU A 310 6.44 -29.17 -40.25
CA GLU A 310 5.07 -29.18 -40.76
C GLU A 310 4.11 -30.07 -39.95
N ASN A 311 4.64 -30.98 -39.11
CA ASN A 311 3.87 -31.86 -38.25
C ASN A 311 3.78 -31.40 -36.79
N THR A 312 4.45 -30.29 -36.43
CA THR A 312 4.50 -29.82 -35.04
C THR A 312 4.13 -28.35 -34.97
N LEU A 313 3.19 -28.03 -34.07
CA LEU A 313 2.90 -26.66 -33.68
C LEU A 313 3.69 -26.34 -32.39
N TYR A 314 4.67 -25.47 -32.52
CA TYR A 314 5.44 -24.95 -31.36
C TYR A 314 4.78 -23.64 -30.86
N ILE A 315 4.42 -23.58 -29.58
CA ILE A 315 3.81 -22.40 -28.98
C ILE A 315 4.73 -21.88 -27.88
N PHE A 316 5.07 -20.59 -27.94
CA PHE A 316 5.79 -19.92 -26.86
C PHE A 316 4.82 -19.43 -25.79
N CYS A 317 4.96 -19.90 -24.54
CA CYS A 317 3.98 -19.71 -23.48
C CYS A 317 4.41 -18.74 -22.37
N HIS A 318 5.43 -17.91 -22.56
CA HIS A 318 5.85 -16.84 -21.62
C HIS A 318 5.90 -17.22 -20.11
N GLY A 319 6.06 -18.51 -19.78
CA GLY A 319 6.10 -19.05 -18.42
C GLY A 319 4.83 -19.79 -18.02
N TYR A 320 3.65 -19.22 -18.14
CA TYR A 320 2.37 -19.88 -17.86
C TYR A 320 1.30 -19.45 -18.87
N PHE A 321 0.50 -20.39 -19.30
CA PHE A 321 -0.70 -20.06 -20.06
C PHE A 321 -1.69 -19.30 -19.17
N THR A 322 -2.22 -18.23 -19.70
CA THR A 322 -3.39 -17.63 -19.06
C THR A 322 -4.64 -18.47 -19.38
N PRO A 323 -5.71 -18.42 -18.56
CA PRO A 323 -6.95 -19.14 -18.85
C PRO A 323 -7.58 -18.84 -20.20
N LYS A 324 -7.14 -17.77 -20.89
CA LYS A 324 -7.57 -17.43 -22.26
C LYS A 324 -6.70 -18.07 -23.36
N GLU A 325 -5.55 -18.61 -23.00
CA GLU A 325 -4.62 -19.27 -23.95
C GLU A 325 -4.79 -20.80 -23.98
N VAL A 326 -5.58 -21.33 -23.05
CA VAL A 326 -6.02 -22.72 -22.97
C VAL A 326 -7.39 -22.85 -23.61
#